data_99108e1b0f166e909722052198bf6f28
#
_entry.id   99108e1b0f166e909722052198bf6f28
#
_cell.length_a   1.000
_cell.length_b   1.000
_cell.length_c   1.000
_cell.angle_alpha   90.00
_cell.angle_beta   90.00
_cell.angle_gamma   90.00
#
_symmetry.space_group_name_H-M   'P 1'
#
loop_
_entity.id
_entity.type
_entity.pdbx_description
1 polymer ?
#
loop_
_entity_poly.entity_id
_entity_poly.type
_entity_poly.pdbx_seq_one_letter_code
_entity_poly.pdbx_strand_id
1 'polypeptide(L)'
;MSETFSHHPIPNHGHDVAAIANEFFKLASAEGRTLTNMQLQKLPYIAQGWSLALRNKPLIEQTVEAWPYGPVYRKLYESLAQYGSGPVKDFIHENDSGRDITIETRGPQITGNLCDDDLALIKAVWNNYRECNAFKLSALTHQPGTPWSQTREKGKREIPNDIIKKHYEQLLNCDKE
;
A
#
# COMPACT_ATOMS: atom_id res chain seq x y z
N MET A 1 15.64 33.77 23.75
CA MET A 1 14.90 32.53 24.13
C MET A 1 14.83 31.64 22.91
N SER A 2 15.67 30.65 22.87
CA SER A 2 15.72 29.69 21.75
C SER A 2 14.70 28.60 22.04
N GLU A 3 13.60 28.58 21.32
CA GLU A 3 12.70 27.42 21.30
C GLU A 3 13.37 26.30 20.52
N THR A 4 13.92 25.35 21.26
CA THR A 4 14.36 24.07 20.70
C THR A 4 13.11 23.29 20.26
N PHE A 5 12.83 23.31 18.96
CA PHE A 5 11.87 22.36 18.38
C PHE A 5 12.38 20.95 18.63
N SER A 6 11.82 20.32 19.63
CA SER A 6 12.03 18.92 19.93
C SER A 6 11.51 18.11 18.76
N HIS A 7 12.43 17.61 17.93
CA HIS A 7 12.13 16.64 16.90
C HIS A 7 11.78 15.32 17.59
N HIS A 8 10.53 15.17 17.97
CA HIS A 8 10.05 13.85 18.38
C HIS A 8 9.96 12.99 17.12
N PRO A 9 10.67 11.86 17.06
CA PRO A 9 10.47 10.93 15.96
C PRO A 9 9.00 10.51 15.96
N ILE A 10 8.33 10.67 14.81
CA ILE A 10 6.95 10.23 14.61
C ILE A 10 6.92 8.73 14.92
N PRO A 11 6.11 8.27 15.87
CA PRO A 11 6.00 6.83 16.12
C PRO A 11 5.59 6.14 14.84
N ASN A 12 6.38 5.17 14.41
CA ASN A 12 6.15 4.38 13.20
C ASN A 12 5.04 3.34 13.47
N HIS A 13 3.84 3.83 13.76
CA HIS A 13 2.66 3.00 14.03
C HIS A 13 1.69 3.09 12.87
N GLY A 14 2.11 2.48 11.75
CA GLY A 14 1.20 2.14 10.66
C GLY A 14 0.40 0.87 11.00
N HIS A 15 -0.52 0.53 10.12
CA HIS A 15 -1.29 -0.72 10.18
C HIS A 15 -0.60 -1.82 9.40
N ASP A 16 -0.97 -3.07 9.66
CA ASP A 16 -0.58 -4.20 8.82
C ASP A 16 -1.09 -3.97 7.38
N VAL A 17 -0.22 -4.13 6.40
CA VAL A 17 -0.56 -3.94 4.98
C VAL A 17 -1.73 -4.83 4.54
N ALA A 18 -1.87 -6.02 5.12
CA ALA A 18 -2.99 -6.91 4.83
C ALA A 18 -4.33 -6.34 5.31
N ALA A 19 -4.35 -5.61 6.43
CA ALA A 19 -5.55 -4.91 6.87
C ALA A 19 -5.96 -3.81 5.88
N ILE A 20 -4.99 -3.04 5.36
CA ILE A 20 -5.24 -2.03 4.33
C ILE A 20 -5.71 -2.65 3.02
N ALA A 21 -5.08 -3.76 2.59
CA ALA A 21 -5.49 -4.50 1.41
C ALA A 21 -6.92 -5.05 1.55
N ASN A 22 -7.29 -5.54 2.72
CA ASN A 22 -8.64 -6.02 3.01
C ASN A 22 -9.70 -4.91 2.94
N GLU A 23 -9.37 -3.67 3.30
CA GLU A 23 -10.28 -2.54 3.09
C GLU A 23 -10.49 -2.24 1.60
N PHE A 24 -9.44 -2.28 0.78
CA PHE A 24 -9.60 -2.16 -0.68
C PHE A 24 -10.41 -3.32 -1.27
N PHE A 25 -10.17 -4.54 -0.82
CA PHE A 25 -10.94 -5.71 -1.24
C PHE A 25 -12.42 -5.56 -0.87
N LYS A 26 -12.72 -5.08 0.32
CA LYS A 26 -14.09 -4.80 0.80
C LYS A 26 -14.79 -3.76 -0.08
N LEU A 27 -14.12 -2.63 -0.41
CA LEU A 27 -14.66 -1.59 -1.28
C LEU A 27 -14.94 -2.13 -2.69
N ALA A 28 -14.02 -2.90 -3.26
CA ALA A 28 -14.19 -3.52 -4.56
C ALA A 28 -15.37 -4.52 -4.57
N SER A 29 -15.45 -5.37 -3.57
CA SER A 29 -16.52 -6.36 -3.43
C SER A 29 -17.90 -5.72 -3.31
N ALA A 30 -18.00 -4.61 -2.59
CA ALA A 30 -19.25 -3.85 -2.46
C ALA A 30 -19.74 -3.27 -3.80
N GLU A 31 -18.84 -3.05 -4.76
CA GLU A 31 -19.14 -2.58 -6.11
C GLU A 31 -19.19 -3.73 -7.15
N GLY A 32 -19.10 -4.99 -6.72
CA GLY A 32 -19.06 -6.16 -7.62
C GLY A 32 -17.79 -6.24 -8.47
N ARG A 33 -16.70 -5.60 -8.03
CA ARG A 33 -15.40 -5.59 -8.72
C ARG A 33 -14.46 -6.63 -8.14
N THR A 34 -13.56 -7.13 -8.96
CA THR A 34 -12.49 -8.04 -8.55
C THR A 34 -11.15 -7.32 -8.60
N LEU A 35 -10.24 -7.68 -7.68
CA LEU A 35 -8.87 -7.18 -7.64
C LEU A 35 -7.88 -8.34 -7.76
N THR A 36 -6.77 -8.10 -8.45
CA THR A 36 -5.63 -9.02 -8.53
C THR A 36 -4.63 -8.73 -7.44
N ASN A 37 -3.68 -9.66 -7.19
CA ASN A 37 -2.54 -9.43 -6.30
C ASN A 37 -1.80 -8.13 -6.67
N MET A 38 -1.52 -7.90 -7.97
CA MET A 38 -0.83 -6.69 -8.42
C MET A 38 -1.59 -5.41 -8.03
N GLN A 39 -2.92 -5.37 -8.19
CA GLN A 39 -3.72 -4.20 -7.80
C GLN A 39 -3.70 -4.01 -6.27
N LEU A 40 -3.79 -5.10 -5.50
CA LEU A 40 -3.70 -5.06 -4.03
C LEU A 40 -2.30 -4.72 -3.50
N GLN A 41 -1.25 -4.83 -4.33
CA GLN A 41 0.07 -4.26 -4.00
C GLN A 41 0.12 -2.75 -4.23
N LYS A 42 -0.46 -2.27 -5.34
CA LYS A 42 -0.32 -0.87 -5.76
C LYS A 42 -1.26 0.09 -5.02
N LEU A 43 -2.50 -0.31 -4.76
CA LEU A 43 -3.46 0.53 -4.06
C LEU A 43 -3.02 0.88 -2.62
N PRO A 44 -2.58 -0.08 -1.78
CA PRO A 44 -2.00 0.24 -0.47
C PRO A 44 -0.74 1.11 -0.55
N TYR A 45 0.14 0.88 -1.53
CA TYR A 45 1.32 1.72 -1.74
C TYR A 45 0.95 3.17 -2.06
N ILE A 46 -0.03 3.39 -2.94
CA ILE A 46 -0.54 4.73 -3.26
C ILE A 46 -1.14 5.39 -2.01
N ALA A 47 -1.92 4.65 -1.23
CA ALA A 47 -2.48 5.14 0.02
C ALA A 47 -1.39 5.51 1.04
N GLN A 48 -0.32 4.72 1.15
CA GLN A 48 0.87 5.05 1.95
C GLN A 48 1.48 6.38 1.52
N GLY A 49 1.67 6.58 0.22
CA GLY A 49 2.24 7.80 -0.33
C GLY A 49 1.40 9.04 0.03
N TRP A 50 0.11 8.99 -0.16
CA TRP A 50 -0.79 10.08 0.20
C TRP A 50 -0.89 10.30 1.71
N SER A 51 -0.86 9.25 2.52
CA SER A 51 -0.81 9.40 3.98
C SER A 51 0.45 10.16 4.43
N LEU A 52 1.60 9.78 3.90
CA LEU A 52 2.87 10.44 4.21
C LEU A 52 2.87 11.92 3.77
N ALA A 53 2.36 12.22 2.56
CA ALA A 53 2.35 13.58 2.03
C ALA A 53 1.33 14.49 2.74
N LEU A 54 0.12 14.00 2.96
CA LEU A 54 -0.98 14.82 3.48
C LEU A 54 -1.00 14.90 5.01
N ARG A 55 -0.57 13.84 5.69
CA ARG A 55 -0.70 13.72 7.16
C ARG A 55 0.65 13.61 7.88
N ASN A 56 1.75 13.51 7.14
CA ASN A 56 3.09 13.23 7.67
C ASN A 56 3.11 11.98 8.60
N LYS A 57 2.30 10.98 8.25
CA LYS A 57 2.07 9.77 9.06
C LYS A 57 2.05 8.54 8.16
N PRO A 58 2.79 7.47 8.48
CA PRO A 58 2.68 6.22 7.75
C PRO A 58 1.31 5.58 8.00
N LEU A 59 0.68 5.07 6.94
CA LEU A 59 -0.54 4.26 7.01
C LEU A 59 -0.19 2.78 7.23
N ILE A 60 0.95 2.35 6.69
CA ILE A 60 1.41 0.96 6.67
C ILE A 60 2.73 0.84 7.43
N GLU A 61 2.84 -0.17 8.28
CA GLU A 61 4.04 -0.42 9.11
C GLU A 61 5.14 -1.18 8.35
N GLN A 62 4.78 -2.02 7.37
CA GLN A 62 5.76 -2.80 6.62
C GLN A 62 6.54 -1.95 5.64
N THR A 63 7.81 -2.31 5.43
CA THR A 63 8.66 -1.72 4.40
C THR A 63 8.25 -2.23 3.02
N VAL A 64 8.21 -1.33 2.04
CA VAL A 64 7.95 -1.65 0.64
C VAL A 64 9.26 -1.87 -0.12
N GLU A 65 9.29 -2.86 -1.02
CA GLU A 65 10.46 -3.24 -1.80
C GLU A 65 10.29 -2.88 -3.29
N ALA A 66 11.41 -2.53 -3.94
CA ALA A 66 11.48 -2.20 -5.36
C ALA A 66 11.68 -3.46 -6.21
N TRP A 67 10.58 -4.17 -6.51
CA TRP A 67 10.59 -5.37 -7.36
C TRP A 67 10.53 -5.01 -8.85
N PRO A 68 10.79 -5.98 -9.79
CA PRO A 68 10.81 -5.69 -11.23
C PRO A 68 9.55 -5.03 -11.79
N TYR A 69 8.38 -5.33 -11.24
CA TYR A 69 7.08 -4.78 -11.68
C TYR A 69 6.52 -3.69 -10.76
N GLY A 70 7.39 -2.97 -10.08
CA GLY A 70 7.03 -1.87 -9.22
C GLY A 70 7.17 -2.17 -7.72
N PRO A 71 6.68 -1.28 -6.86
CA PRO A 71 6.73 -1.44 -5.41
C PRO A 71 5.86 -2.60 -4.92
N VAL A 72 6.40 -3.42 -4.01
CA VAL A 72 5.75 -4.63 -3.45
C VAL A 72 5.97 -4.71 -1.95
N TYR A 73 4.92 -5.00 -1.21
CA TYR A 73 4.99 -5.46 0.17
C TYR A 73 5.14 -6.97 0.19
N ARG A 74 6.32 -7.47 0.55
CA ARG A 74 6.64 -8.91 0.51
C ARG A 74 5.62 -9.77 1.27
N LYS A 75 5.29 -9.40 2.52
CA LYS A 75 4.33 -10.12 3.34
C LYS A 75 2.97 -10.26 2.65
N LEU A 76 2.47 -9.18 2.06
CA LEU A 76 1.21 -9.18 1.32
C LEU A 76 1.29 -10.05 0.05
N TYR A 77 2.43 -9.98 -0.67
CA TYR A 77 2.64 -10.81 -1.85
C TYR A 77 2.57 -12.29 -1.51
N GLU A 78 3.22 -12.71 -0.43
CA GLU A 78 3.22 -14.10 0.03
C GLU A 78 1.81 -14.58 0.41
N SER A 79 1.02 -13.75 1.09
CA SER A 79 -0.37 -14.06 1.43
C SER A 79 -1.28 -14.20 0.20
N LEU A 80 -0.99 -13.51 -0.88
CA LEU A 80 -1.79 -13.50 -2.11
C LEU A 80 -1.23 -14.37 -3.23
N ALA A 81 -0.08 -15.02 -3.03
CA ALA A 81 0.62 -15.79 -4.07
C ALA A 81 -0.22 -16.94 -4.63
N GLN A 82 -1.11 -17.51 -3.83
CA GLN A 82 -2.02 -18.59 -4.24
C GLN A 82 -2.94 -18.21 -5.41
N TYR A 83 -3.23 -16.93 -5.61
CA TYR A 83 -4.11 -16.45 -6.69
C TYR A 83 -3.37 -16.21 -8.02
N GLY A 84 -2.02 -16.26 -8.02
CA GLY A 84 -1.22 -15.98 -9.21
C GLY A 84 -1.56 -14.61 -9.81
N SER A 85 -1.84 -14.57 -11.11
CA SER A 85 -2.31 -13.37 -11.83
C SER A 85 -3.85 -13.21 -11.86
N GLY A 86 -4.57 -14.17 -11.29
CA GLY A 86 -6.03 -14.17 -11.26
C GLY A 86 -6.61 -13.25 -10.18
N PRO A 87 -7.95 -13.18 -10.11
CA PRO A 87 -8.63 -12.38 -9.11
C PRO A 87 -8.48 -12.98 -7.72
N VAL A 88 -8.25 -12.12 -6.73
CA VAL A 88 -8.32 -12.48 -5.32
C VAL A 88 -9.78 -12.71 -4.95
N LYS A 89 -10.07 -13.82 -4.29
CA LYS A 89 -11.46 -14.31 -4.08
C LYS A 89 -11.98 -14.11 -2.67
N ASP A 90 -11.11 -13.80 -1.72
CA ASP A 90 -11.47 -13.68 -0.32
C ASP A 90 -10.54 -12.73 0.44
N PHE A 91 -10.96 -12.31 1.63
CA PHE A 91 -10.14 -11.54 2.56
C PHE A 91 -8.86 -12.29 2.94
N ILE A 92 -7.84 -11.53 3.31
CA ILE A 92 -6.56 -12.06 3.80
C ILE A 92 -6.71 -12.41 5.27
N HIS A 93 -6.26 -13.61 5.64
CA HIS A 93 -6.29 -14.15 6.99
C HIS A 93 -4.87 -14.34 7.54
N GLU A 94 -4.74 -14.54 8.85
CA GLU A 94 -3.43 -14.55 9.53
C GLU A 94 -2.46 -15.61 9.01
N ASN A 95 -2.94 -16.76 8.59
CA ASN A 95 -2.11 -17.89 8.15
C ASN A 95 -2.08 -18.09 6.62
N ASP A 96 -2.49 -17.09 5.83
CA ASP A 96 -2.60 -17.24 4.36
C ASP A 96 -1.25 -17.40 3.63
N SER A 97 -0.12 -17.19 4.29
CA SER A 97 1.22 -17.41 3.72
C SER A 97 1.74 -18.85 3.84
N GLY A 98 0.98 -19.77 4.42
CA GLY A 98 1.34 -21.19 4.57
C GLY A 98 1.10 -22.00 3.30
N ARG A 99 1.89 -23.09 3.11
CA ARG A 99 1.73 -23.98 1.95
C ARG A 99 0.55 -24.94 2.06
N ASP A 100 0.09 -25.22 3.27
CA ASP A 100 -1.01 -26.18 3.56
C ASP A 100 -2.13 -25.48 4.31
N ILE A 101 -2.81 -24.54 3.64
CA ILE A 101 -3.91 -23.79 4.24
C ILE A 101 -5.20 -24.59 4.04
N THR A 102 -5.77 -25.05 5.15
CA THR A 102 -7.15 -25.56 5.19
C THR A 102 -8.04 -24.52 5.85
N ILE A 103 -9.36 -24.62 5.65
CA ILE A 103 -10.34 -23.75 6.33
C ILE A 103 -10.15 -23.79 7.86
N GLU A 104 -9.76 -24.93 8.40
CA GLU A 104 -9.54 -25.15 9.83
C GLU A 104 -8.25 -24.49 10.36
N THR A 105 -7.22 -24.30 9.51
CA THR A 105 -5.92 -23.75 9.89
C THR A 105 -5.74 -22.27 9.49
N ARG A 106 -6.71 -21.69 8.79
CA ARG A 106 -6.63 -20.36 8.19
C ARG A 106 -6.73 -19.24 9.21
N GLY A 107 -6.83 -19.25 10.37
CA GLY A 107 -6.88 -18.13 11.32
C GLY A 107 -7.94 -17.05 11.01
N PRO A 108 -8.08 -16.05 11.87
CA PRO A 108 -9.03 -14.96 11.66
C PRO A 108 -8.62 -14.03 10.50
N GLN A 109 -9.60 -13.34 9.94
CA GLN A 109 -9.35 -12.26 8.98
C GLN A 109 -8.49 -11.18 9.61
N ILE A 110 -7.45 -10.72 8.87
CA ILE A 110 -6.61 -9.61 9.32
C ILE A 110 -7.42 -8.31 9.21
N THR A 111 -7.57 -7.64 10.36
CA THR A 111 -8.20 -6.33 10.47
C THR A 111 -7.26 -5.32 11.12
N GLY A 112 -7.47 -4.02 10.86
CA GLY A 112 -6.74 -2.93 11.49
C GLY A 112 -7.67 -2.09 12.38
N ASN A 113 -7.10 -1.44 13.39
CA ASN A 113 -7.82 -0.42 14.15
C ASN A 113 -7.75 0.92 13.40
N LEU A 114 -8.42 0.98 12.24
CA LEU A 114 -8.44 2.12 11.35
C LEU A 114 -9.35 3.22 11.90
N CYS A 115 -8.82 4.44 11.99
CA CYS A 115 -9.64 5.60 12.32
C CYS A 115 -10.42 6.12 11.10
N ASP A 116 -11.35 7.03 11.32
CA ASP A 116 -12.17 7.61 10.24
C ASP A 116 -11.31 8.29 9.15
N ASP A 117 -10.21 8.94 9.53
CA ASP A 117 -9.29 9.55 8.57
C ASP A 117 -8.55 8.51 7.71
N ASP A 118 -8.18 7.36 8.28
CA ASP A 118 -7.57 6.26 7.52
C ASP A 118 -8.56 5.70 6.50
N LEU A 119 -9.80 5.45 6.93
CA LEU A 119 -10.87 4.96 6.06
C LEU A 119 -11.23 5.97 4.97
N ALA A 120 -11.29 7.26 5.29
CA ALA A 120 -11.54 8.34 4.32
C ALA A 120 -10.43 8.40 3.25
N LEU A 121 -9.16 8.28 3.66
CA LEU A 121 -8.03 8.24 2.73
C LEU A 121 -8.09 7.02 1.80
N ILE A 122 -8.32 5.82 2.35
CA ILE A 122 -8.45 4.58 1.58
C ILE A 122 -9.59 4.72 0.56
N LYS A 123 -10.73 5.24 0.98
CA LYS A 123 -11.88 5.48 0.10
C LYS A 123 -11.58 6.51 -0.99
N ALA A 124 -10.86 7.58 -0.68
CA ALA A 124 -10.44 8.58 -1.67
C ALA A 124 -9.49 7.96 -2.72
N VAL A 125 -8.52 7.17 -2.29
CA VAL A 125 -7.64 6.42 -3.21
C VAL A 125 -8.45 5.45 -4.06
N TRP A 126 -9.36 4.69 -3.48
CA TRP A 126 -10.26 3.80 -4.22
C TRP A 126 -11.03 4.54 -5.30
N ASN A 127 -11.70 5.63 -4.96
CA ASN A 127 -12.50 6.42 -5.91
C ASN A 127 -11.68 6.95 -7.10
N ASN A 128 -10.41 7.31 -6.88
CA ASN A 128 -9.53 7.82 -7.93
C ASN A 128 -8.91 6.73 -8.80
N TYR A 129 -8.70 5.52 -8.27
CA TYR A 129 -7.93 4.48 -8.96
C TYR A 129 -8.71 3.21 -9.29
N ARG A 130 -9.97 3.07 -8.87
CA ARG A 130 -10.79 1.86 -9.10
C ARG A 130 -10.98 1.48 -10.56
N GLU A 131 -10.90 2.44 -11.50
CA GLU A 131 -10.97 2.19 -12.94
C GLU A 131 -9.61 1.80 -13.56
N CYS A 132 -8.53 1.84 -12.77
CA CYS A 132 -7.21 1.45 -13.25
C CYS A 132 -7.02 -0.07 -13.16
N ASN A 133 -6.68 -0.67 -14.29
CA ASN A 133 -6.25 -2.08 -14.29
C ASN A 133 -4.85 -2.24 -13.67
N ALA A 134 -4.46 -3.50 -13.46
CA ALA A 134 -3.16 -3.83 -12.85
C ALA A 134 -1.96 -3.23 -13.59
N PHE A 135 -1.98 -3.23 -14.93
CA PHE A 135 -0.90 -2.68 -15.74
C PHE A 135 -0.78 -1.17 -15.60
N LYS A 136 -1.90 -0.45 -15.58
CA LYS A 136 -1.92 1.00 -15.40
C LYS A 136 -1.41 1.39 -14.02
N LEU A 137 -1.85 0.73 -12.97
CA LEU A 137 -1.35 0.95 -11.61
C LEU A 137 0.15 0.63 -11.49
N SER A 138 0.59 -0.47 -12.09
CA SER A 138 2.01 -0.81 -12.14
C SER A 138 2.80 0.29 -12.86
N ALA A 139 2.37 0.72 -14.05
CA ALA A 139 3.03 1.79 -14.81
C ALA A 139 3.14 3.10 -14.01
N LEU A 140 2.08 3.53 -13.34
CA LEU A 140 2.07 4.74 -12.51
C LEU A 140 3.12 4.71 -11.39
N THR A 141 3.36 3.54 -10.81
CA THR A 141 4.22 3.39 -9.64
C THR A 141 5.69 3.08 -9.95
N HIS A 142 6.04 2.78 -11.22
CA HIS A 142 7.41 2.47 -11.61
C HIS A 142 7.96 3.27 -12.80
N GLN A 143 7.34 4.39 -13.14
CA GLN A 143 7.87 5.34 -14.12
C GLN A 143 9.22 5.92 -13.69
N PRO A 144 10.04 6.44 -14.63
CA PRO A 144 11.25 7.20 -14.31
C PRO A 144 10.94 8.35 -13.34
N GLY A 145 11.82 8.58 -12.37
CA GLY A 145 11.65 9.62 -11.35
C GLY A 145 10.78 9.24 -10.15
N THR A 146 10.08 8.11 -10.18
CA THR A 146 9.32 7.59 -9.03
C THR A 146 10.25 7.09 -7.92
N PRO A 147 9.77 6.95 -6.68
CA PRO A 147 10.55 6.36 -5.58
C PRO A 147 11.11 4.98 -5.92
N TRP A 148 10.35 4.18 -6.66
CA TRP A 148 10.78 2.88 -7.15
C TRP A 148 12.00 2.99 -8.08
N SER A 149 11.94 3.84 -9.11
CA SER A 149 13.08 3.98 -10.06
C SER A 149 14.32 4.51 -9.37
N GLN A 150 14.18 5.54 -8.52
CA GLN A 150 15.31 6.09 -7.74
C GLN A 150 15.96 5.04 -6.83
N THR A 151 15.17 4.16 -6.24
CA THR A 151 15.67 3.08 -5.37
C THR A 151 16.45 2.04 -6.17
N ARG A 152 15.91 1.63 -7.33
CA ARG A 152 16.58 0.67 -8.22
C ARG A 152 17.85 1.21 -8.85
N GLU A 153 17.86 2.47 -9.28
CA GLU A 153 19.06 3.14 -9.81
C GLU A 153 20.21 3.18 -8.80
N LYS A 154 19.89 3.27 -7.52
CA LYS A 154 20.88 3.19 -6.42
C LYS A 154 21.25 1.75 -6.03
N GLY A 155 20.72 0.73 -6.71
CA GLY A 155 20.94 -0.68 -6.38
C GLY A 155 20.36 -1.10 -5.01
N LYS A 156 19.41 -0.33 -4.48
CA LYS A 156 18.74 -0.62 -3.21
C LYS A 156 17.47 -1.43 -3.42
N ARG A 157 17.05 -2.13 -2.39
CA ARG A 157 15.86 -2.97 -2.40
C ARG A 157 14.67 -2.28 -1.75
N GLU A 158 14.87 -1.70 -0.59
CA GLU A 158 13.83 -1.06 0.19
C GLU A 158 13.62 0.38 -0.26
N ILE A 159 12.35 0.79 -0.41
CA ILE A 159 11.96 2.14 -0.79
C ILE A 159 11.69 2.93 0.50
N PRO A 160 12.52 3.92 0.87
CA PRO A 160 12.33 4.68 2.09
C PRO A 160 11.07 5.56 2.05
N ASN A 161 10.42 5.72 3.20
CA ASN A 161 9.23 6.56 3.33
C ASN A 161 9.48 8.04 3.02
N ASP A 162 10.68 8.56 3.25
CA ASP A 162 11.03 9.95 2.96
C ASP A 162 11.00 10.27 1.46
N ILE A 163 11.51 9.36 0.59
CA ILE A 163 11.41 9.57 -0.86
C ILE A 163 9.98 9.31 -1.38
N ILE A 164 9.23 8.40 -0.79
CA ILE A 164 7.80 8.22 -1.10
C ILE A 164 7.05 9.52 -0.77
N LYS A 165 7.22 10.05 0.44
CA LYS A 165 6.59 11.29 0.87
C LYS A 165 6.90 12.44 -0.08
N LYS A 166 8.19 12.69 -0.37
CA LYS A 166 8.63 13.75 -1.26
C LYS A 166 7.99 13.67 -2.65
N HIS A 167 7.88 12.46 -3.21
CA HIS A 167 7.25 12.23 -4.50
C HIS A 167 5.77 12.63 -4.49
N TYR A 168 5.01 12.20 -3.49
CA TYR A 168 3.58 12.51 -3.39
C TYR A 168 3.33 13.98 -3.03
N GLU A 169 4.22 14.63 -2.27
CA GLU A 169 4.18 16.08 -2.06
C GLU A 169 4.39 16.86 -3.37
N GLN A 170 5.28 16.39 -4.25
CA GLN A 170 5.47 16.98 -5.58
C GLN A 170 4.24 16.84 -6.45
N LEU A 171 3.59 15.66 -6.46
CA LEU A 171 2.32 15.44 -7.17
C LEU A 171 1.22 16.38 -6.67
N LEU A 172 1.11 16.57 -5.36
CA LEU A 172 0.13 17.48 -4.76
C LEU A 172 0.33 18.94 -5.20
N ASN A 173 1.58 19.37 -5.46
CA ASN A 173 1.89 20.73 -5.89
C ASN A 173 1.69 20.93 -7.40
N CYS A 174 1.84 19.88 -8.21
CA CYS A 174 1.60 19.97 -9.67
C CYS A 174 0.11 20.15 -10.02
N ASP A 175 -0.80 19.65 -9.17
CA ASP A 175 -2.25 19.82 -9.39
C ASP A 175 -2.77 21.23 -9.04
N LYS A 176 -1.88 22.14 -8.57
CA LYS A 176 -2.23 23.52 -8.20
C LYS A 176 -1.83 24.58 -9.25
N GLU A 177 -1.20 24.18 -10.35
CA GLU A 177 -0.87 25.04 -11.50
C GLU A 177 -1.86 24.79 -12.65
#